data_e9b58c014751b99418f057498b819322
#
_entry.id   e9b58c014751b99418f057498b819322
#
_cell.length_a   1.000
_cell.length_b   1.000
_cell.length_c   1.000
_cell.angle_alpha   90.00
_cell.angle_beta   90.00
_cell.angle_gamma   90.00
#
_symmetry.space_group_name_H-M   'P 1'
#
loop_
_entity.id
_entity.type
_entity.pdbx_description
1 polymer ?
#
loop_
_entity_poly.entity_id
_entity_poly.type
_entity_poly.pdbx_seq_one_letter_code
_entity_poly.pdbx_strand_id
1 'polypeptide(L)'
;MRCLTLAREFTAYGESCYFFTRTQRGDLFSHIRRQVNLVPLSLIPDQSHFSSAESAYSDWLGCSQDQDALDTINAFKVANLTSIRLVVIDHYSLDKIWHDLFRHHLSLLGFNVPFLIIDDLANRPLYADFLLDQNRIQSTSSDNPYLSLVPSHCKFFFGPYYALIGESFRKLKPLLPPRKSPLQRLLIFFGASDIHNFTELALKAILDPHQYSFKIDVVIGNSNPHRNRIIDFVSNYPHIHIHDPLPCLSGLMAQADLAIGAGGVTSWERACLSLPSLVFCIASNQSYVVQQLSASGAAIRIGEFNNFNPQLLRDILNKFLSDPNLLQQYSEAASSLTDGWGTPRIHGALFPERLKPLYIRPALSSDVFLWFHWANDLASRQASFSSDTISLETHKSWFQNKLSDPFSFLFVAHSLDGLPIAYIRFESKERLDTNNTFYISIALDTAFRGHGLAFDVLDSGISFFVSKYSNSPTLIAEIKSNNYASQRLFYKAGFVSTTPERPGSLCLSKFVQI
;
A
#
# COMPACT_ATOMS: atom_id res chain seq x y z
N MET A 1 -9.49 9.42 7.24
CA MET A 1 -9.34 7.98 7.61
C MET A 1 -7.92 7.47 7.40
N ARG A 2 -7.26 7.75 6.26
CA ARG A 2 -5.88 7.27 5.99
C ARG A 2 -4.86 7.74 7.04
N CYS A 3 -4.89 9.00 7.45
CA CYS A 3 -4.05 9.50 8.55
C CYS A 3 -4.32 8.81 9.89
N LEU A 4 -5.59 8.47 10.18
CA LEU A 4 -5.92 7.76 11.41
C LEU A 4 -5.37 6.32 11.40
N THR A 5 -5.36 5.66 10.24
CA THR A 5 -4.71 4.35 10.08
C THR A 5 -3.21 4.44 10.34
N LEU A 6 -2.55 5.47 9.79
CA LEU A 6 -1.12 5.72 10.02
C LEU A 6 -0.82 6.03 11.50
N ALA A 7 -1.65 6.87 12.13
CA ALA A 7 -1.49 7.23 13.53
C ALA A 7 -1.68 6.03 14.47
N ARG A 8 -2.62 5.12 14.18
CA ARG A 8 -2.77 3.87 14.95
C ARG A 8 -1.52 3.02 14.91
N GLU A 9 -0.89 2.91 13.74
CA GLU A 9 0.37 2.18 13.59
C GLU A 9 1.46 2.84 14.46
N PHE A 10 1.64 4.15 14.36
CA PHE A 10 2.62 4.87 15.17
C PHE A 10 2.36 4.72 16.68
N THR A 11 1.09 4.79 17.09
CA THR A 11 0.70 4.61 18.48
C THR A 11 0.97 3.17 18.97
N ALA A 12 0.81 2.17 18.12
CA ALA A 12 1.15 0.77 18.45
C ALA A 12 2.66 0.58 18.74
N TYR A 13 3.50 1.44 18.17
CA TYR A 13 4.95 1.49 18.48
C TYR A 13 5.32 2.47 19.59
N GLY A 14 4.33 3.03 20.31
CA GLY A 14 4.53 3.89 21.47
C GLY A 14 4.73 5.37 21.13
N GLU A 15 4.48 5.79 19.88
CA GLU A 15 4.53 7.21 19.49
C GLU A 15 3.22 7.92 19.86
N SER A 16 3.32 9.14 20.41
CA SER A 16 2.13 9.98 20.65
C SER A 16 1.76 10.75 19.40
N CYS A 17 0.53 10.56 18.90
CA CYS A 17 0.04 11.23 17.70
C CYS A 17 -0.93 12.36 18.06
N TYR A 18 -0.76 13.51 17.42
CA TYR A 18 -1.60 14.69 17.58
C TYR A 18 -2.17 15.10 16.23
N PHE A 19 -3.49 15.24 16.17
CA PHE A 19 -4.19 15.74 14.98
C PHE A 19 -4.55 17.20 15.16
N PHE A 20 -4.00 18.05 14.29
CA PHE A 20 -4.37 19.44 14.16
C PHE A 20 -5.32 19.55 12.97
N THR A 21 -6.56 19.92 13.19
CA THR A 21 -7.56 19.98 12.14
C THR A 21 -8.65 20.99 12.45
N ARG A 22 -9.14 21.65 11.40
CA ARG A 22 -10.16 22.67 11.52
C ARG A 22 -11.54 22.04 11.65
N THR A 23 -12.39 22.63 12.49
CA THR A 23 -13.79 22.22 12.62
C THR A 23 -14.54 22.53 11.34
N GLN A 24 -15.24 21.55 10.79
CA GLN A 24 -16.07 21.68 9.63
C GLN A 24 -17.37 20.87 9.81
N ARG A 25 -18.42 21.22 9.04
CA ARG A 25 -19.67 20.47 9.07
C ARG A 25 -19.45 19.03 8.62
N GLY A 26 -19.80 18.07 9.47
CA GLY A 26 -19.61 16.64 9.19
C GLY A 26 -18.23 16.11 9.56
N ASP A 27 -17.45 16.84 10.39
CA ASP A 27 -16.16 16.38 10.89
C ASP A 27 -16.24 15.03 11.64
N LEU A 28 -15.10 14.38 11.77
CA LEU A 28 -14.96 13.10 12.46
C LEU A 28 -14.36 13.25 13.87
N PHE A 29 -14.46 14.40 14.50
CA PHE A 29 -13.81 14.71 15.76
C PHE A 29 -14.11 13.71 16.88
N SER A 30 -15.36 13.32 17.04
CA SER A 30 -15.76 12.33 18.04
C SER A 30 -15.10 10.96 17.81
N HIS A 31 -14.88 10.60 16.55
CA HIS A 31 -14.21 9.36 16.16
C HIS A 31 -12.68 9.45 16.35
N ILE A 32 -12.08 10.58 16.00
CA ILE A 32 -10.64 10.83 16.14
C ILE A 32 -10.23 10.89 17.61
N ARG A 33 -10.95 11.64 18.46
CA ARG A 33 -10.68 11.82 19.89
C ARG A 33 -10.63 10.51 20.69
N ARG A 34 -11.33 9.48 20.22
CA ARG A 34 -11.32 8.16 20.88
C ARG A 34 -10.03 7.39 20.67
N GLN A 35 -9.16 7.84 19.77
CA GLN A 35 -8.04 7.06 19.27
C GLN A 35 -6.69 7.79 19.36
N VAL A 36 -6.70 9.10 19.18
CA VAL A 36 -5.50 9.95 19.18
C VAL A 36 -5.82 11.31 19.80
N ASN A 37 -4.77 12.08 20.13
CA ASN A 37 -4.94 13.44 20.62
C ASN A 37 -5.43 14.35 19.50
N LEU A 38 -6.56 15.01 19.70
CA LEU A 38 -7.14 15.96 18.76
C LEU A 38 -7.01 17.38 19.29
N VAL A 39 -6.35 18.24 18.53
CA VAL A 39 -6.21 19.67 18.76
C VAL A 39 -7.02 20.42 17.70
N PRO A 40 -8.24 20.87 17.99
CA PRO A 40 -9.06 21.57 17.01
C PRO A 40 -8.49 22.96 16.75
N LEU A 41 -8.43 23.34 15.46
CA LEU A 41 -8.15 24.71 15.06
C LEU A 41 -9.42 25.53 15.15
N SER A 42 -9.27 26.86 15.38
CA SER A 42 -10.37 27.79 15.53
C SER A 42 -11.33 27.75 14.32
N LEU A 43 -12.63 27.84 14.61
CA LEU A 43 -13.63 28.12 13.59
C LEU A 43 -13.36 29.49 12.98
N ILE A 44 -13.39 29.59 11.67
CA ILE A 44 -13.42 30.87 10.97
C ILE A 44 -14.90 31.22 10.82
N PRO A 45 -15.35 32.38 11.36
CA PRO A 45 -16.71 32.83 11.12
C PRO A 45 -16.94 32.96 9.61
N ASP A 46 -18.13 32.52 9.15
CA ASP A 46 -18.59 32.51 7.79
C ASP A 46 -18.11 33.73 6.97
N GLN A 47 -17.01 33.54 6.22
CA GLN A 47 -16.59 34.51 5.24
C GLN A 47 -17.10 34.03 3.89
N SER A 48 -18.12 34.68 3.42
CA SER A 48 -18.63 34.58 2.08
C SER A 48 -17.50 34.52 1.05
N HIS A 49 -17.34 33.34 0.41
CA HIS A 49 -16.58 33.08 -0.80
C HIS A 49 -15.14 33.61 -0.84
N PHE A 50 -14.18 32.87 -0.28
CA PHE A 50 -12.80 32.95 -0.74
C PHE A 50 -12.71 32.25 -2.10
N SER A 51 -13.10 32.93 -3.17
CA SER A 51 -12.76 32.49 -4.51
C SER A 51 -11.36 32.95 -4.85
N SER A 52 -10.35 32.27 -4.35
CA SER A 52 -9.05 32.34 -4.99
C SER A 52 -9.07 31.40 -6.18
N ALA A 53 -8.89 31.94 -7.38
CA ALA A 53 -8.91 31.19 -8.65
C ALA A 53 -7.75 30.18 -8.81
N GLU A 54 -7.02 29.85 -7.73
CA GLU A 54 -5.73 29.17 -7.80
C GLU A 54 -5.80 27.64 -7.68
N SER A 55 -6.82 27.06 -7.08
CA SER A 55 -7.00 25.60 -7.11
C SER A 55 -8.45 25.18 -6.89
N ALA A 56 -8.87 24.05 -7.48
CA ALA A 56 -10.19 23.47 -7.30
C ALA A 56 -10.51 23.05 -5.84
N TYR A 57 -9.53 23.10 -4.95
CA TYR A 57 -9.61 22.67 -3.55
C TYR A 57 -9.40 23.81 -2.54
N SER A 58 -9.18 25.06 -2.99
CA SER A 58 -8.92 26.22 -2.11
C SER A 58 -10.00 26.41 -1.05
N ASP A 59 -11.25 26.21 -1.43
CA ASP A 59 -12.41 26.40 -0.55
C ASP A 59 -12.48 25.37 0.60
N TRP A 60 -11.75 24.25 0.46
CA TRP A 60 -11.76 23.21 1.50
C TRP A 60 -11.03 23.63 2.78
N LEU A 61 -10.12 24.59 2.69
CA LEU A 61 -9.38 25.10 3.84
C LEU A 61 -10.23 26.08 4.67
N GLY A 62 -11.10 26.83 4.02
CA GLY A 62 -11.97 27.84 4.64
C GLY A 62 -11.24 29.13 5.06
N CYS A 63 -9.95 29.27 4.81
CA CYS A 63 -9.11 30.45 5.06
C CYS A 63 -7.87 30.44 4.16
N SER A 64 -7.05 31.53 4.24
CA SER A 64 -5.76 31.54 3.55
C SER A 64 -4.77 30.54 4.17
N GLN A 65 -3.81 30.09 3.38
CA GLN A 65 -2.76 29.19 3.86
C GLN A 65 -1.92 29.81 4.97
N ASP A 66 -1.65 31.13 4.90
CA ASP A 66 -0.93 31.86 5.94
C ASP A 66 -1.69 31.85 7.27
N GLN A 67 -2.99 32.09 7.23
CA GLN A 67 -3.84 32.05 8.43
C GLN A 67 -3.91 30.66 9.02
N ASP A 68 -4.06 29.62 8.19
CA ASP A 68 -4.09 28.23 8.66
C ASP A 68 -2.76 27.81 9.28
N ALA A 69 -1.62 28.19 8.70
CA ALA A 69 -0.30 27.93 9.26
C ALA A 69 -0.09 28.62 10.61
N LEU A 70 -0.55 29.89 10.75
CA LEU A 70 -0.49 30.62 12.01
C LEU A 70 -1.39 30.01 13.08
N ASP A 71 -2.60 29.62 12.73
CA ASP A 71 -3.52 28.95 13.64
C ASP A 71 -2.95 27.61 14.10
N THR A 72 -2.36 26.84 13.18
CA THR A 72 -1.74 25.55 13.46
C THR A 72 -0.55 25.70 14.41
N ILE A 73 0.35 26.69 14.19
CA ILE A 73 1.49 26.91 15.07
C ILE A 73 1.07 27.44 16.46
N ASN A 74 0.02 28.25 16.53
CA ASN A 74 -0.53 28.70 17.81
C ASN A 74 -1.15 27.54 18.59
N ALA A 75 -1.94 26.69 17.94
CA ALA A 75 -2.47 25.48 18.53
C ALA A 75 -1.36 24.51 18.98
N PHE A 76 -0.29 24.39 18.19
CA PHE A 76 0.90 23.61 18.53
C PHE A 76 1.57 24.15 19.81
N LYS A 77 1.76 25.46 19.95
CA LYS A 77 2.31 26.07 21.16
C LYS A 77 1.45 25.80 22.39
N VAL A 78 0.10 25.90 22.24
CA VAL A 78 -0.86 25.60 23.31
C VAL A 78 -0.79 24.13 23.73
N ALA A 79 -0.58 23.22 22.77
CA ALA A 79 -0.42 21.80 23.05
C ALA A 79 0.87 21.45 23.85
N ASN A 80 1.80 22.41 23.97
CA ASN A 80 3.04 22.35 24.76
C ASN A 80 3.87 21.07 24.49
N LEU A 81 4.03 20.72 23.20
CA LEU A 81 4.79 19.54 22.78
C LEU A 81 6.28 19.81 22.95
N THR A 82 6.98 18.96 23.70
CA THR A 82 8.41 19.11 24.01
C THR A 82 9.32 18.40 23.03
N SER A 83 8.78 17.48 22.23
CA SER A 83 9.52 16.78 21.19
C SER A 83 8.62 16.44 20.01
N ILE A 84 9.16 16.52 18.81
CA ILE A 84 8.48 16.09 17.56
C ILE A 84 9.48 15.26 16.77
N ARG A 85 9.02 14.18 16.18
CA ARG A 85 9.83 13.32 15.31
C ARG A 85 9.44 13.43 13.84
N LEU A 86 8.18 13.78 13.55
CA LEU A 86 7.62 13.82 12.20
C LEU A 86 6.42 14.75 12.15
N VAL A 87 6.24 15.47 11.05
CA VAL A 87 5.00 16.15 10.67
C VAL A 87 4.39 15.41 9.48
N VAL A 88 3.10 15.05 9.57
CA VAL A 88 2.34 14.44 8.47
C VAL A 88 1.29 15.43 7.99
N ILE A 89 1.26 15.70 6.68
CA ILE A 89 0.33 16.65 6.06
C ILE A 89 -0.51 15.92 5.01
N ASP A 90 -1.83 16.00 5.17
CA ASP A 90 -2.82 15.37 4.29
C ASP A 90 -3.95 16.35 3.99
N HIS A 91 -3.71 17.33 3.10
CA HIS A 91 -4.70 18.31 2.68
C HIS A 91 -4.40 18.88 1.29
N TYR A 92 -5.38 18.83 0.39
CA TYR A 92 -5.20 19.23 -1.02
C TYR A 92 -5.04 20.75 -1.24
N SER A 93 -5.44 21.58 -0.30
CA SER A 93 -5.30 23.04 -0.39
C SER A 93 -3.95 23.56 0.12
N LEU A 94 -3.16 22.72 0.79
CA LEU A 94 -1.86 23.10 1.32
C LEU A 94 -0.76 22.84 0.29
N ASP A 95 0.08 23.85 0.07
CA ASP A 95 1.21 23.78 -0.85
C ASP A 95 2.52 24.21 -0.17
N LYS A 96 3.54 24.46 -0.98
CA LYS A 96 4.87 24.86 -0.51
C LYS A 96 4.84 26.12 0.36
N ILE A 97 3.91 27.06 0.16
CA ILE A 97 3.80 28.30 0.94
C ILE A 97 3.49 27.95 2.39
N TRP A 98 2.46 27.16 2.63
CA TRP A 98 2.10 26.68 3.97
C TRP A 98 3.22 25.86 4.60
N HIS A 99 3.83 24.96 3.83
CA HIS A 99 4.89 24.07 4.33
C HIS A 99 6.12 24.86 4.78
N ASP A 100 6.56 25.85 3.99
CA ASP A 100 7.72 26.70 4.32
C ASP A 100 7.43 27.55 5.55
N LEU A 101 6.25 28.16 5.64
CA LEU A 101 5.85 28.99 6.77
C LEU A 101 5.78 28.18 8.07
N PHE A 102 5.12 27.02 8.04
CA PHE A 102 5.01 26.16 9.21
C PHE A 102 6.38 25.61 9.65
N ARG A 103 7.23 25.18 8.71
CA ARG A 103 8.62 24.74 8.98
C ARG A 103 9.46 25.86 9.58
N HIS A 104 9.34 27.07 9.06
CA HIS A 104 10.04 28.23 9.62
C HIS A 104 9.63 28.47 11.08
N HIS A 105 8.35 28.48 11.39
CA HIS A 105 7.90 28.63 12.78
C HIS A 105 8.33 27.49 13.70
N LEU A 106 8.34 26.26 13.24
CA LEU A 106 8.88 25.12 14.00
C LEU A 106 10.37 25.31 14.29
N SER A 107 11.15 25.79 13.31
CA SER A 107 12.58 26.04 13.48
C SER A 107 12.86 27.12 14.53
N LEU A 108 12.03 28.17 14.59
CA LEU A 108 12.12 29.22 15.63
C LEU A 108 11.84 28.67 17.05
N LEU A 109 11.07 27.56 17.14
CA LEU A 109 10.83 26.84 18.39
C LEU A 109 11.89 25.77 18.69
N GLY A 110 12.92 25.64 17.86
CA GLY A 110 14.00 24.68 18.01
C GLY A 110 13.74 23.31 17.40
N PHE A 111 12.66 23.13 16.63
CA PHE A 111 12.33 21.86 15.99
C PHE A 111 12.76 21.86 14.51
N ASN A 112 13.61 20.90 14.17
CA ASN A 112 13.97 20.61 12.78
C ASN A 112 13.60 19.15 12.48
N VAL A 113 12.41 18.95 11.90
CA VAL A 113 11.78 17.63 11.73
C VAL A 113 11.39 17.40 10.28
N PRO A 114 11.42 16.13 9.80
CA PRO A 114 11.00 15.81 8.46
C PRO A 114 9.48 15.94 8.28
N PHE A 115 9.09 16.25 7.03
CA PHE A 115 7.70 16.32 6.60
C PHE A 115 7.36 15.15 5.69
N LEU A 116 6.33 14.37 6.04
CA LEU A 116 5.67 13.41 5.18
C LEU A 116 4.40 14.04 4.60
N ILE A 117 4.38 14.23 3.29
CA ILE A 117 3.20 14.73 2.58
C ILE A 117 2.46 13.55 1.97
N ILE A 118 1.14 13.47 2.21
CA ILE A 118 0.24 12.52 1.55
C ILE A 118 -0.49 13.27 0.45
N ASP A 119 -0.15 12.98 -0.79
CA ASP A 119 -0.71 13.64 -1.97
C ASP A 119 -0.89 12.65 -3.13
N ASP A 120 -1.92 12.84 -3.95
CA ASP A 120 -2.21 12.04 -5.14
C ASP A 120 -2.67 12.90 -6.34
N LEU A 121 -2.46 14.22 -6.24
CA LEU A 121 -2.82 15.16 -7.28
C LEU A 121 -1.64 15.54 -8.21
N ALA A 122 -0.43 15.67 -7.66
CA ALA A 122 0.77 16.10 -8.38
C ALA A 122 0.55 17.39 -9.21
N ASN A 123 -0.13 18.39 -8.64
CA ASN A 123 -0.58 19.58 -9.36
C ASN A 123 -0.07 20.90 -8.76
N ARG A 124 0.74 20.86 -7.70
CA ARG A 124 1.27 22.04 -7.00
C ARG A 124 2.63 21.77 -6.37
N PRO A 125 3.47 22.80 -6.17
CA PRO A 125 4.73 22.66 -5.46
C PRO A 125 4.51 22.25 -3.99
N LEU A 126 5.34 21.33 -3.50
CA LEU A 126 5.29 20.82 -2.13
C LEU A 126 6.68 20.88 -1.51
N TYR A 127 6.79 21.13 -0.21
CA TYR A 127 8.03 20.92 0.52
C TYR A 127 7.93 19.62 1.32
N ALA A 128 8.44 18.55 0.77
CA ALA A 128 8.37 17.21 1.35
C ALA A 128 9.77 16.61 1.52
N ASP A 129 10.05 16.00 2.67
CA ASP A 129 11.19 15.09 2.86
C ASP A 129 10.79 13.68 2.43
N PHE A 130 9.51 13.35 2.63
CA PHE A 130 8.88 12.11 2.20
C PHE A 130 7.52 12.43 1.54
N LEU A 131 7.23 11.76 0.43
CA LEU A 131 5.95 11.90 -0.26
C LEU A 131 5.31 10.53 -0.45
N LEU A 132 4.07 10.41 0.01
CA LEU A 132 3.24 9.23 -0.18
C LEU A 132 2.14 9.51 -1.21
N ASP A 133 2.21 8.81 -2.35
CA ASP A 133 1.10 8.68 -3.29
C ASP A 133 0.75 7.19 -3.45
N GLN A 134 -0.16 6.72 -2.63
CA GLN A 134 -0.60 5.31 -2.61
C GLN A 134 -1.33 4.87 -3.88
N ASN A 135 -1.68 5.82 -4.75
CA ASN A 135 -2.45 5.56 -5.97
C ASN A 135 -1.55 5.39 -7.19
N ARG A 136 -0.30 5.85 -7.12
CA ARG A 136 0.60 5.92 -8.27
C ARG A 136 1.40 4.64 -8.46
N ILE A 137 1.09 3.89 -9.50
CA ILE A 137 1.93 2.79 -9.97
C ILE A 137 2.93 3.38 -10.97
N GLN A 138 4.19 3.47 -10.57
CA GLN A 138 5.26 4.01 -11.38
C GLN A 138 5.90 2.91 -12.22
N SER A 139 5.95 3.10 -13.55
CA SER A 139 6.56 2.16 -14.48
C SER A 139 8.04 2.48 -14.76
N THR A 140 8.41 3.75 -14.73
CA THR A 140 9.79 4.22 -14.93
C THR A 140 10.11 5.41 -14.02
N SER A 141 11.39 5.71 -13.83
CA SER A 141 11.82 6.90 -13.06
C SER A 141 11.44 8.22 -13.74
N SER A 142 11.32 8.23 -15.08
CA SER A 142 10.90 9.39 -15.86
C SER A 142 9.43 9.75 -15.70
N ASP A 143 8.58 8.83 -15.24
CA ASP A 143 7.14 9.02 -15.14
C ASP A 143 6.71 9.68 -13.82
N ASN A 144 7.67 10.14 -13.02
CA ASN A 144 7.37 10.77 -11.73
C ASN A 144 7.00 12.25 -11.92
N PRO A 145 5.72 12.64 -11.82
CA PRO A 145 5.28 14.02 -12.00
C PRO A 145 5.68 14.95 -10.84
N TYR A 146 6.13 14.40 -9.71
CA TYR A 146 6.56 15.18 -8.55
C TYR A 146 8.00 15.68 -8.64
N LEU A 147 8.82 15.23 -9.62
CA LEU A 147 10.24 15.58 -9.68
C LEU A 147 10.51 17.09 -9.74
N SER A 148 9.63 17.86 -10.38
CA SER A 148 9.70 19.33 -10.44
C SER A 148 8.93 20.04 -9.31
N LEU A 149 8.17 19.29 -8.52
CA LEU A 149 7.24 19.83 -7.51
C LEU A 149 7.78 19.72 -6.09
N VAL A 150 8.79 18.89 -5.85
CA VAL A 150 9.36 18.65 -4.52
C VAL A 150 10.87 18.84 -4.52
N PRO A 151 11.52 19.03 -3.35
CA PRO A 151 12.98 19.08 -3.24
C PRO A 151 13.64 17.79 -3.75
N SER A 152 14.86 17.90 -4.29
CA SER A 152 15.62 16.77 -4.88
C SER A 152 15.95 15.64 -3.89
N HIS A 153 15.95 15.94 -2.58
CA HIS A 153 16.20 14.95 -1.52
C HIS A 153 14.94 14.16 -1.12
N CYS A 154 13.76 14.54 -1.64
CA CYS A 154 12.50 13.89 -1.30
C CYS A 154 12.53 12.41 -1.64
N LYS A 155 12.15 11.57 -0.66
CA LYS A 155 11.95 10.13 -0.86
C LYS A 155 10.48 9.84 -1.15
N PHE A 156 10.23 8.95 -2.12
CA PHE A 156 8.89 8.65 -2.59
C PHE A 156 8.41 7.28 -2.12
N PHE A 157 7.16 7.22 -1.67
CA PHE A 157 6.40 6.00 -1.41
C PHE A 157 5.24 5.93 -2.41
N PHE A 158 5.43 5.21 -3.51
CA PHE A 158 4.47 5.16 -4.60
C PHE A 158 3.76 3.82 -4.70
N GLY A 159 2.45 3.90 -4.93
CA GLY A 159 1.60 2.79 -5.26
C GLY A 159 0.95 2.07 -4.08
N PRO A 160 0.09 1.09 -4.41
CA PRO A 160 -0.71 0.36 -3.42
C PRO A 160 0.12 -0.50 -2.46
N TYR A 161 1.39 -0.74 -2.77
CA TYR A 161 2.33 -1.40 -1.88
C TYR A 161 2.63 -0.57 -0.61
N TYR A 162 2.39 0.75 -0.68
CA TYR A 162 2.47 1.69 0.44
C TYR A 162 1.09 2.18 0.89
N ALA A 163 0.00 1.53 0.46
CA ALA A 163 -1.33 1.95 0.85
C ALA A 163 -1.54 1.88 2.36
N LEU A 164 -2.18 2.91 2.89
CA LEU A 164 -2.50 3.03 4.32
C LEU A 164 -3.70 2.13 4.67
N ILE A 165 -3.43 0.86 4.82
CA ILE A 165 -4.40 -0.20 5.10
C ILE A 165 -4.34 -0.57 6.58
N GLY A 166 -5.51 -0.73 7.21
CA GLY A 166 -5.62 -1.09 8.62
C GLY A 166 -5.15 -2.52 8.92
N GLU A 167 -4.69 -2.73 10.15
CA GLU A 167 -4.14 -4.01 10.61
C GLU A 167 -5.10 -5.20 10.41
N SER A 168 -6.42 -4.98 10.56
CA SER A 168 -7.43 -6.05 10.39
C SER A 168 -7.41 -6.66 8.98
N PHE A 169 -7.17 -5.86 7.94
CA PHE A 169 -7.03 -6.36 6.57
C PHE A 169 -5.76 -7.18 6.40
N ARG A 170 -4.64 -6.68 6.92
CA ARG A 170 -3.34 -7.37 6.89
C ARG A 170 -3.41 -8.73 7.58
N LYS A 171 -4.06 -8.81 8.75
CA LYS A 171 -4.22 -10.06 9.50
C LYS A 171 -5.13 -11.08 8.80
N LEU A 172 -6.15 -10.61 8.08
CA LEU A 172 -7.06 -11.49 7.35
C LEU A 172 -6.48 -11.99 6.03
N LYS A 173 -5.66 -11.20 5.34
CA LYS A 173 -5.11 -11.54 4.02
C LYS A 173 -4.53 -12.97 3.92
N PRO A 174 -3.62 -13.42 4.80
CA PRO A 174 -3.03 -14.76 4.69
C PRO A 174 -4.01 -15.89 5.01
N LEU A 175 -5.16 -15.60 5.58
CA LEU A 175 -6.18 -16.58 5.96
C LEU A 175 -7.20 -16.81 4.83
N LEU A 176 -7.21 -15.97 3.81
CA LEU A 176 -8.21 -16.00 2.76
C LEU A 176 -7.67 -16.72 1.51
N PRO A 177 -8.39 -17.74 1.01
CA PRO A 177 -8.08 -18.31 -0.28
C PRO A 177 -8.44 -17.33 -1.41
N PRO A 178 -7.87 -17.47 -2.62
CA PRO A 178 -8.36 -16.77 -3.80
C PRO A 178 -9.85 -17.02 -4.02
N ARG A 179 -10.58 -15.99 -4.47
CA ARG A 179 -12.01 -16.10 -4.77
C ARG A 179 -12.21 -17.07 -5.94
N LYS A 180 -13.24 -17.88 -5.86
CA LYS A 180 -13.57 -18.90 -6.87
C LYS A 180 -15.06 -18.89 -7.15
N SER A 181 -15.43 -19.33 -8.36
CA SER A 181 -16.83 -19.60 -8.72
C SER A 181 -17.44 -20.71 -7.85
N PRO A 182 -18.77 -20.67 -7.63
CA PRO A 182 -19.70 -19.66 -8.11
C PRO A 182 -19.72 -18.38 -7.24
N LEU A 183 -20.16 -17.25 -7.83
CA LEU A 183 -20.46 -16.02 -7.10
C LEU A 183 -21.63 -16.26 -6.14
N GLN A 184 -21.40 -16.16 -4.84
CA GLN A 184 -22.38 -16.41 -3.78
C GLN A 184 -22.71 -15.17 -2.97
N ARG A 185 -21.80 -14.21 -2.88
CA ARG A 185 -21.95 -13.02 -2.04
C ARG A 185 -21.35 -11.76 -2.69
N LEU A 186 -22.20 -10.75 -2.87
CA LEU A 186 -21.84 -9.46 -3.44
C LEU A 186 -21.86 -8.38 -2.35
N LEU A 187 -20.82 -7.55 -2.29
CA LEU A 187 -20.75 -6.40 -1.39
C LEU A 187 -20.95 -5.10 -2.19
N ILE A 188 -21.86 -4.23 -1.72
CA ILE A 188 -22.09 -2.90 -2.30
C ILE A 188 -21.72 -1.84 -1.27
N PHE A 189 -20.76 -0.95 -1.63
CA PHE A 189 -20.35 0.17 -0.78
C PHE A 189 -19.77 1.33 -1.60
N PHE A 190 -20.42 2.49 -1.56
CA PHE A 190 -20.03 3.71 -2.28
C PHE A 190 -19.49 4.82 -1.37
N GLY A 191 -19.08 4.47 -0.13
CA GLY A 191 -18.55 5.42 0.83
C GLY A 191 -19.60 5.90 1.85
N ALA A 192 -19.18 6.81 2.73
CA ALA A 192 -20.01 7.22 3.86
C ALA A 192 -21.21 8.10 3.47
N SER A 193 -21.09 8.93 2.44
CA SER A 193 -22.10 9.91 2.06
C SER A 193 -22.92 9.50 0.84
N ASP A 194 -22.32 8.89 -0.18
CA ASP A 194 -22.98 8.49 -1.44
C ASP A 194 -24.05 9.51 -1.92
N ILE A 195 -23.66 10.77 -2.03
CA ILE A 195 -24.55 11.91 -2.29
C ILE A 195 -25.36 11.70 -3.58
N HIS A 196 -24.80 11.02 -4.55
CA HIS A 196 -25.39 10.77 -5.87
C HIS A 196 -26.21 9.48 -5.95
N ASN A 197 -26.34 8.77 -4.81
CA ASN A 197 -27.16 7.57 -4.68
C ASN A 197 -26.78 6.42 -5.63
N PHE A 198 -25.48 6.20 -5.82
CA PHE A 198 -24.98 5.07 -6.63
C PHE A 198 -25.37 3.71 -6.05
N THR A 199 -25.57 3.63 -4.73
CA THR A 199 -26.07 2.42 -4.07
C THR A 199 -27.41 1.99 -4.63
N GLU A 200 -28.38 2.90 -4.72
CA GLU A 200 -29.73 2.59 -5.27
C GLU A 200 -29.66 2.31 -6.77
N LEU A 201 -28.83 3.07 -7.51
CA LEU A 201 -28.65 2.84 -8.96
C LEU A 201 -28.12 1.43 -9.24
N ALA A 202 -27.10 1.00 -8.49
CA ALA A 202 -26.55 -0.35 -8.61
C ALA A 202 -27.58 -1.42 -8.24
N LEU A 203 -28.30 -1.26 -7.14
CA LEU A 203 -29.36 -2.18 -6.72
C LEU A 203 -30.48 -2.30 -7.76
N LYS A 204 -30.98 -1.19 -8.30
CA LYS A 204 -31.99 -1.22 -9.38
C LYS A 204 -31.48 -1.96 -10.62
N ALA A 205 -30.24 -1.71 -11.01
CA ALA A 205 -29.65 -2.40 -12.15
C ALA A 205 -29.53 -3.90 -11.95
N ILE A 206 -29.28 -4.35 -10.73
CA ILE A 206 -29.15 -5.78 -10.39
C ILE A 206 -30.51 -6.47 -10.28
N LEU A 207 -31.51 -5.78 -9.72
CA LEU A 207 -32.80 -6.38 -9.37
C LEU A 207 -33.82 -6.38 -10.51
N ASP A 208 -33.65 -5.54 -11.54
CA ASP A 208 -34.58 -5.42 -12.67
C ASP A 208 -33.95 -5.91 -13.98
N PRO A 209 -34.51 -6.93 -14.68
CA PRO A 209 -35.60 -7.86 -14.31
C PRO A 209 -35.11 -9.20 -13.71
N HIS A 210 -33.85 -9.31 -13.30
CA HIS A 210 -33.22 -10.59 -12.93
C HIS A 210 -33.29 -10.86 -11.43
N GLN A 211 -33.65 -12.07 -11.05
CA GLN A 211 -33.46 -12.58 -9.71
C GLN A 211 -32.16 -13.38 -9.66
N TYR A 212 -31.11 -12.75 -9.13
CA TYR A 212 -29.87 -13.46 -8.81
C TYR A 212 -30.02 -14.24 -7.50
N SER A 213 -29.39 -15.41 -7.42
CA SER A 213 -29.46 -16.29 -6.24
C SER A 213 -28.42 -15.96 -5.17
N PHE A 214 -27.45 -15.07 -5.45
CA PHE A 214 -26.43 -14.70 -4.49
C PHE A 214 -26.94 -13.69 -3.45
N LYS A 215 -26.32 -13.69 -2.27
CA LYS A 215 -26.58 -12.71 -1.21
C LYS A 215 -25.96 -11.38 -1.55
N ILE A 216 -26.62 -10.29 -1.18
CA ILE A 216 -26.13 -8.93 -1.37
C ILE A 216 -26.01 -8.24 0.00
N ASP A 217 -24.79 -7.84 0.36
CA ASP A 217 -24.53 -7.00 1.52
C ASP A 217 -24.39 -5.54 1.07
N VAL A 218 -25.16 -4.66 1.66
CA VAL A 218 -25.13 -3.22 1.35
C VAL A 218 -24.74 -2.47 2.61
N VAL A 219 -23.65 -1.72 2.56
CA VAL A 219 -23.24 -0.87 3.68
C VAL A 219 -23.64 0.57 3.36
N ILE A 220 -24.42 1.19 4.25
CA ILE A 220 -24.89 2.56 4.08
C ILE A 220 -24.28 3.43 5.18
N GLY A 221 -23.54 4.47 4.78
CA GLY A 221 -22.93 5.40 5.73
C GLY A 221 -23.95 6.27 6.49
N ASN A 222 -23.55 6.79 7.66
CA ASN A 222 -24.41 7.67 8.48
C ASN A 222 -24.80 8.97 7.79
N SER A 223 -23.94 9.50 6.93
CA SER A 223 -24.16 10.75 6.21
C SER A 223 -24.82 10.56 4.84
N ASN A 224 -25.29 9.35 4.52
CA ASN A 224 -26.00 9.07 3.28
C ASN A 224 -27.43 9.66 3.34
N PRO A 225 -27.77 10.67 2.52
CA PRO A 225 -29.10 11.30 2.55
C PRO A 225 -30.22 10.40 2.01
N HIS A 226 -29.87 9.30 1.33
CA HIS A 226 -30.82 8.39 0.69
C HIS A 226 -31.09 7.11 1.52
N ARG A 227 -30.53 7.03 2.74
CA ARG A 227 -30.56 5.82 3.59
C ARG A 227 -31.96 5.21 3.72
N ASN A 228 -32.95 6.00 4.14
CA ASN A 228 -34.32 5.51 4.37
C ASN A 228 -34.94 4.99 3.06
N ARG A 229 -34.75 5.71 1.97
CA ARG A 229 -35.24 5.31 0.66
C ARG A 229 -34.64 3.99 0.18
N ILE A 230 -33.35 3.75 0.42
CA ILE A 230 -32.69 2.49 0.06
C ILE A 230 -33.23 1.36 0.92
N ILE A 231 -33.43 1.55 2.22
CA ILE A 231 -34.00 0.57 3.14
C ILE A 231 -35.41 0.16 2.67
N ASP A 232 -36.27 1.14 2.40
CA ASP A 232 -37.62 0.90 1.91
C ASP A 232 -37.63 0.15 0.57
N PHE A 233 -36.73 0.53 -0.34
CA PHE A 233 -36.60 -0.11 -1.65
C PHE A 233 -36.25 -1.59 -1.56
N VAL A 234 -35.35 -1.98 -0.65
CA VAL A 234 -34.89 -3.38 -0.52
C VAL A 234 -35.70 -4.23 0.45
N SER A 235 -36.69 -3.67 1.13
CA SER A 235 -37.49 -4.34 2.18
C SER A 235 -38.16 -5.63 1.70
N ASN A 236 -38.48 -5.73 0.41
CA ASN A 236 -39.12 -6.90 -0.22
C ASN A 236 -38.10 -7.94 -0.76
N TYR A 237 -36.80 -7.72 -0.58
CA TYR A 237 -35.76 -8.61 -1.10
C TYR A 237 -34.99 -9.31 0.04
N PRO A 238 -35.40 -10.53 0.47
CA PRO A 238 -34.85 -11.18 1.67
C PRO A 238 -33.39 -11.61 1.55
N HIS A 239 -32.83 -11.63 0.35
CA HIS A 239 -31.41 -11.95 0.09
C HIS A 239 -30.50 -10.71 0.16
N ILE A 240 -31.06 -9.51 0.42
CA ILE A 240 -30.32 -8.25 0.59
C ILE A 240 -30.24 -7.91 2.07
N HIS A 241 -29.02 -7.74 2.56
CA HIS A 241 -28.75 -7.38 3.94
C HIS A 241 -28.17 -5.97 4.03
N ILE A 242 -28.92 -5.07 4.68
CA ILE A 242 -28.43 -3.71 4.97
C ILE A 242 -27.61 -3.75 6.25
N HIS A 243 -26.41 -3.21 6.18
CA HIS A 243 -25.53 -3.02 7.32
C HIS A 243 -25.48 -1.55 7.70
N ASP A 244 -25.55 -1.30 9.01
CA ASP A 244 -25.22 -0.02 9.59
C ASP A 244 -23.75 0.32 9.36
N PRO A 245 -23.36 1.59 9.48
CA PRO A 245 -21.97 1.97 9.35
C PRO A 245 -21.08 1.17 10.31
N LEU A 246 -20.13 0.47 9.73
CA LEU A 246 -19.18 -0.35 10.46
C LEU A 246 -17.88 0.42 10.67
N PRO A 247 -17.22 0.24 11.83
CA PRO A 247 -15.91 0.85 12.06
C PRO A 247 -14.82 0.31 11.12
N CYS A 248 -15.04 -0.90 10.57
CA CYS A 248 -14.15 -1.55 9.61
C CYS A 248 -14.93 -2.50 8.72
N LEU A 249 -14.63 -2.49 7.42
CA LEU A 249 -15.28 -3.34 6.42
C LEU A 249 -14.57 -4.68 6.20
N SER A 250 -13.46 -4.94 6.87
CA SER A 250 -12.62 -6.12 6.59
C SER A 250 -13.39 -7.44 6.71
N GLY A 251 -14.29 -7.57 7.68
CA GLY A 251 -15.11 -8.78 7.86
C GLY A 251 -16.10 -9.03 6.72
N LEU A 252 -16.78 -8.00 6.22
CA LEU A 252 -17.68 -8.11 5.08
C LEU A 252 -16.90 -8.35 3.77
N MET A 253 -15.81 -7.61 3.56
CA MET A 253 -14.95 -7.79 2.40
C MET A 253 -14.31 -9.19 2.35
N ALA A 254 -13.97 -9.77 3.52
CA ALA A 254 -13.44 -11.12 3.62
C ALA A 254 -14.46 -12.19 3.18
N GLN A 255 -15.75 -11.95 3.43
CA GLN A 255 -16.84 -12.87 3.10
C GLN A 255 -17.39 -12.71 1.69
N ALA A 256 -17.17 -11.56 1.05
CA ALA A 256 -17.66 -11.28 -0.29
C ALA A 256 -16.80 -11.95 -1.37
N ASP A 257 -17.44 -12.35 -2.47
CA ASP A 257 -16.76 -12.87 -3.66
C ASP A 257 -16.47 -11.77 -4.67
N LEU A 258 -17.32 -10.74 -4.73
CA LEU A 258 -17.23 -9.60 -5.64
C LEU A 258 -17.71 -8.34 -4.89
N ALA A 259 -17.14 -7.18 -5.22
CA ALA A 259 -17.60 -5.90 -4.69
C ALA A 259 -18.02 -4.95 -5.80
N ILE A 260 -19.00 -4.09 -5.51
CA ILE A 260 -19.36 -2.92 -6.31
C ILE A 260 -19.14 -1.67 -5.45
N GLY A 261 -18.43 -0.67 -5.98
CA GLY A 261 -18.19 0.54 -5.21
C GLY A 261 -17.39 1.62 -5.93
N ALA A 262 -17.03 2.67 -5.18
CA ALA A 262 -16.25 3.77 -5.69
C ALA A 262 -14.75 3.44 -5.80
N GLY A 263 -14.05 4.17 -6.68
CA GLY A 263 -12.60 4.08 -6.88
C GLY A 263 -11.76 4.85 -5.85
N GLY A 264 -12.20 4.91 -4.59
CA GLY A 264 -11.51 5.60 -3.49
C GLY A 264 -10.52 4.70 -2.72
N VAL A 265 -10.14 5.13 -1.51
CA VAL A 265 -9.18 4.44 -0.61
C VAL A 265 -9.58 2.98 -0.35
N THR A 266 -10.87 2.67 -0.25
CA THR A 266 -11.38 1.30 -0.06
C THR A 266 -11.03 0.34 -1.20
N SER A 267 -10.58 0.85 -2.34
CA SER A 267 -10.07 0.02 -3.44
C SER A 267 -8.84 -0.78 -3.04
N TRP A 268 -7.95 -0.18 -2.25
CA TRP A 268 -6.76 -0.87 -1.76
C TRP A 268 -7.09 -1.85 -0.62
N GLU A 269 -8.12 -1.56 0.18
CA GLU A 269 -8.65 -2.49 1.18
C GLU A 269 -9.25 -3.73 0.50
N ARG A 270 -10.04 -3.56 -0.56
CA ARG A 270 -10.56 -4.67 -1.39
C ARG A 270 -9.42 -5.47 -2.03
N ALA A 271 -8.45 -4.78 -2.65
CA ALA A 271 -7.29 -5.42 -3.26
C ALA A 271 -6.47 -6.22 -2.22
N CYS A 272 -6.27 -5.68 -1.02
CA CYS A 272 -5.57 -6.38 0.07
C CYS A 272 -6.23 -7.72 0.38
N LEU A 273 -7.55 -7.79 0.44
CA LEU A 273 -8.28 -9.04 0.69
C LEU A 273 -8.55 -9.85 -0.58
N SER A 274 -7.86 -9.56 -1.68
CA SER A 274 -8.01 -10.28 -2.96
C SER A 274 -9.45 -10.27 -3.47
N LEU A 275 -10.22 -9.18 -3.20
CA LEU A 275 -11.62 -9.05 -3.54
C LEU A 275 -11.76 -8.33 -4.90
N PRO A 276 -12.17 -9.04 -5.97
CA PRO A 276 -12.45 -8.44 -7.26
C PRO A 276 -13.50 -7.34 -7.14
N SER A 277 -13.39 -6.30 -7.97
CA SER A 277 -14.27 -5.14 -7.82
C SER A 277 -14.79 -4.61 -9.14
N LEU A 278 -16.06 -4.22 -9.14
CA LEU A 278 -16.68 -3.39 -10.16
C LEU A 278 -16.66 -1.95 -9.66
N VAL A 279 -15.94 -1.07 -10.33
CA VAL A 279 -15.65 0.26 -9.80
C VAL A 279 -16.27 1.37 -10.62
N PHE A 280 -16.91 2.32 -9.92
CA PHE A 280 -17.36 3.59 -10.46
C PHE A 280 -16.37 4.69 -10.14
N CYS A 281 -16.12 5.56 -11.11
CA CYS A 281 -15.43 6.83 -10.91
C CYS A 281 -16.45 7.88 -10.50
N ILE A 282 -16.59 8.13 -9.20
CA ILE A 282 -17.60 9.08 -8.66
C ILE A 282 -17.06 10.49 -8.43
N ALA A 283 -15.75 10.69 -8.61
CA ALA A 283 -15.08 11.97 -8.49
C ALA A 283 -13.85 12.03 -9.40
N SER A 284 -13.48 13.20 -9.89
CA SER A 284 -12.38 13.39 -10.84
C SER A 284 -11.03 12.86 -10.34
N ASN A 285 -10.74 13.04 -9.06
CA ASN A 285 -9.51 12.54 -8.42
C ASN A 285 -9.45 11.01 -8.32
N GLN A 286 -10.55 10.28 -8.59
CA GLN A 286 -10.56 8.82 -8.60
C GLN A 286 -10.22 8.23 -9.99
N SER A 287 -10.22 9.04 -11.05
CA SER A 287 -10.06 8.55 -12.43
C SER A 287 -8.75 7.77 -12.59
N TYR A 288 -7.66 8.28 -12.04
CA TYR A 288 -6.36 7.62 -12.11
C TYR A 288 -6.36 6.26 -11.39
N VAL A 289 -6.91 6.19 -10.17
CA VAL A 289 -7.00 4.94 -9.39
C VAL A 289 -7.82 3.88 -10.14
N VAL A 290 -8.99 4.29 -10.67
CA VAL A 290 -9.87 3.40 -11.43
C VAL A 290 -9.19 2.88 -12.68
N GLN A 291 -8.43 3.74 -13.39
CA GLN A 291 -7.65 3.33 -14.55
C GLN A 291 -6.57 2.31 -14.19
N GLN A 292 -5.81 2.54 -13.11
CA GLN A 292 -4.76 1.63 -12.66
C GLN A 292 -5.32 0.27 -12.21
N LEU A 293 -6.42 0.26 -11.46
CA LEU A 293 -7.11 -0.96 -11.05
C LEU A 293 -7.60 -1.78 -12.26
N SER A 294 -8.13 -1.10 -13.27
CA SER A 294 -8.60 -1.77 -14.50
C SER A 294 -7.43 -2.31 -15.34
N ALA A 295 -6.36 -1.52 -15.48
CA ALA A 295 -5.17 -1.93 -16.22
C ALA A 295 -4.44 -3.12 -15.56
N SER A 296 -4.49 -3.22 -14.23
CA SER A 296 -3.92 -4.36 -13.49
C SER A 296 -4.78 -5.62 -13.52
N GLY A 297 -6.00 -5.57 -14.04
CA GLY A 297 -6.96 -6.67 -14.00
C GLY A 297 -7.56 -6.92 -12.61
N ALA A 298 -7.38 -6.01 -11.64
CA ALA A 298 -7.93 -6.15 -10.28
C ALA A 298 -9.38 -5.67 -10.17
N ALA A 299 -9.83 -4.85 -11.12
CA ALA A 299 -11.20 -4.34 -11.15
C ALA A 299 -11.68 -4.12 -12.59
N ILE A 300 -13.00 -4.02 -12.75
CA ILE A 300 -13.63 -3.59 -13.99
C ILE A 300 -14.27 -2.22 -13.75
N ARG A 301 -13.93 -1.25 -14.60
CA ARG A 301 -14.59 0.04 -14.61
C ARG A 301 -15.98 -0.10 -15.23
N ILE A 302 -17.02 0.27 -14.49
CA ILE A 302 -18.42 0.12 -14.91
C ILE A 302 -19.14 1.44 -15.13
N GLY A 303 -18.46 2.56 -15.00
CA GLY A 303 -19.04 3.86 -15.31
C GLY A 303 -18.35 5.03 -14.62
N GLU A 304 -18.84 6.21 -14.96
CA GLU A 304 -18.48 7.48 -14.36
C GLU A 304 -19.73 8.18 -13.83
N PHE A 305 -19.53 9.23 -13.03
CA PHE A 305 -20.55 10.02 -12.38
C PHE A 305 -21.75 10.38 -13.31
N ASN A 306 -21.48 10.77 -14.56
CA ASN A 306 -22.51 11.22 -15.50
C ASN A 306 -22.92 10.14 -16.53
N ASN A 307 -22.41 8.92 -16.42
CA ASN A 307 -22.63 7.88 -17.43
C ASN A 307 -22.76 6.50 -16.77
N PHE A 308 -23.83 6.31 -16.00
CA PHE A 308 -24.20 5.01 -15.47
C PHE A 308 -24.96 4.20 -16.52
N ASN A 309 -24.45 3.02 -16.86
CA ASN A 309 -25.11 2.09 -17.78
C ASN A 309 -25.54 0.82 -17.02
N PRO A 310 -26.83 0.68 -16.68
CA PRO A 310 -27.36 -0.50 -15.99
C PRO A 310 -27.13 -1.80 -16.76
N GLN A 311 -27.22 -1.76 -18.09
CA GLN A 311 -27.04 -2.95 -18.94
C GLN A 311 -25.58 -3.44 -18.88
N LEU A 312 -24.61 -2.54 -18.92
CA LEU A 312 -23.18 -2.89 -18.78
C LEU A 312 -22.92 -3.61 -17.45
N LEU A 313 -23.50 -3.12 -16.35
CA LEU A 313 -23.35 -3.77 -15.03
C LEU A 313 -23.92 -5.19 -15.05
N ARG A 314 -25.12 -5.40 -15.62
CA ARG A 314 -25.73 -6.73 -15.78
C ARG A 314 -24.88 -7.67 -16.63
N ASP A 315 -24.39 -7.20 -17.77
CA ASP A 315 -23.57 -7.99 -18.69
C ASP A 315 -22.27 -8.46 -18.02
N ILE A 316 -21.64 -7.60 -17.24
CA ILE A 316 -20.45 -7.95 -16.48
C ILE A 316 -20.77 -8.97 -15.38
N LEU A 317 -21.85 -8.77 -14.60
CA LEU A 317 -22.26 -9.75 -13.58
C LEU A 317 -22.55 -11.12 -14.20
N ASN A 318 -23.25 -11.16 -15.35
CA ASN A 318 -23.51 -12.39 -16.07
C ASN A 318 -22.23 -13.10 -16.55
N LYS A 319 -21.19 -12.35 -16.92
CA LYS A 319 -19.87 -12.92 -17.22
C LYS A 319 -19.25 -13.59 -15.99
N PHE A 320 -19.29 -12.94 -14.82
CA PHE A 320 -18.78 -13.54 -13.57
C PHE A 320 -19.57 -14.80 -13.16
N LEU A 321 -20.85 -14.90 -13.52
CA LEU A 321 -21.66 -16.09 -13.25
C LEU A 321 -21.41 -17.22 -14.26
N SER A 322 -21.09 -16.89 -15.50
CA SER A 322 -20.92 -17.87 -16.60
C SER A 322 -19.49 -18.38 -16.76
N ASP A 323 -18.48 -17.56 -16.40
CA ASP A 323 -17.07 -17.95 -16.50
C ASP A 323 -16.51 -18.36 -15.12
N PRO A 324 -16.24 -19.67 -14.90
CA PRO A 324 -15.77 -20.17 -13.62
C PRO A 324 -14.36 -19.67 -13.23
N ASN A 325 -13.58 -19.15 -14.18
CA ASN A 325 -12.21 -18.70 -13.94
C ASN A 325 -12.13 -17.21 -13.64
N LEU A 326 -13.15 -16.44 -14.00
CA LEU A 326 -13.09 -14.98 -13.99
C LEU A 326 -12.87 -14.42 -12.56
N LEU A 327 -13.60 -14.93 -11.57
CA LEU A 327 -13.42 -14.52 -10.17
C LEU A 327 -11.99 -14.78 -9.68
N GLN A 328 -11.42 -15.93 -10.02
CA GLN A 328 -10.06 -16.27 -9.61
C GLN A 328 -9.04 -15.36 -10.28
N GLN A 329 -9.16 -15.09 -11.58
CA GLN A 329 -8.24 -14.22 -12.31
C GLN A 329 -8.20 -12.82 -11.70
N TYR A 330 -9.36 -12.19 -11.48
CA TYR A 330 -9.45 -10.87 -10.87
C TYR A 330 -9.02 -10.87 -9.40
N SER A 331 -9.28 -11.94 -8.65
CA SER A 331 -8.83 -12.10 -7.27
C SER A 331 -7.30 -12.17 -7.16
N GLU A 332 -6.65 -12.91 -8.04
CA GLU A 332 -5.19 -13.02 -8.08
C GLU A 332 -4.54 -11.69 -8.49
N ALA A 333 -5.11 -11.01 -9.49
CA ALA A 333 -4.66 -9.69 -9.90
C ALA A 333 -4.80 -8.67 -8.76
N ALA A 334 -5.94 -8.67 -8.04
CA ALA A 334 -6.13 -7.81 -6.87
C ALA A 334 -5.10 -8.12 -5.76
N SER A 335 -4.86 -9.41 -5.49
CA SER A 335 -3.91 -9.85 -4.46
C SER A 335 -2.47 -9.42 -4.75
N SER A 336 -2.10 -9.28 -6.02
CA SER A 336 -0.75 -8.87 -6.43
C SER A 336 -0.45 -7.39 -6.21
N LEU A 337 -1.46 -6.54 -5.99
CA LEU A 337 -1.28 -5.09 -5.89
C LEU A 337 -0.73 -4.64 -4.52
N THR A 338 -1.12 -5.30 -3.45
CA THR A 338 -0.68 -4.94 -2.10
C THR A 338 -0.66 -6.14 -1.17
N ASP A 339 0.34 -6.18 -0.32
CA ASP A 339 0.50 -7.19 0.73
C ASP A 339 -0.15 -6.79 2.07
N GLY A 340 -0.66 -5.55 2.16
CA GLY A 340 -1.26 -5.00 3.38
C GLY A 340 -0.26 -4.45 4.39
N TRP A 341 1.04 -4.49 4.09
CA TRP A 341 2.10 -3.99 4.95
C TRP A 341 2.47 -2.51 4.70
N GLY A 342 1.72 -1.78 3.88
CA GLY A 342 2.05 -0.40 3.50
C GLY A 342 2.23 0.53 4.69
N THR A 343 1.32 0.50 5.67
CA THR A 343 1.39 1.33 6.88
C THR A 343 2.61 1.01 7.76
N PRO A 344 2.88 -0.25 8.15
CA PRO A 344 4.11 -0.64 8.85
C PRO A 344 5.38 -0.37 8.03
N ARG A 345 5.32 -0.53 6.71
CA ARG A 345 6.47 -0.27 5.82
C ARG A 345 6.87 1.20 5.84
N ILE A 346 5.91 2.12 5.80
CA ILE A 346 6.15 3.56 5.94
C ILE A 346 6.73 3.85 7.32
N HIS A 347 6.14 3.30 8.40
CA HIS A 347 6.68 3.48 9.76
C HIS A 347 8.14 3.01 9.84
N GLY A 348 8.46 1.80 9.36
CA GLY A 348 9.82 1.27 9.39
C GLY A 348 10.81 2.05 8.53
N ALA A 349 10.36 2.65 7.40
CA ALA A 349 11.19 3.50 6.57
C ALA A 349 11.51 4.86 7.22
N LEU A 350 10.59 5.38 8.02
CA LEU A 350 10.75 6.64 8.77
C LEU A 350 11.54 6.45 10.07
N PHE A 351 11.44 5.26 10.69
CA PHE A 351 12.06 4.92 11.98
C PHE A 351 12.80 3.58 11.90
N PRO A 352 13.88 3.50 11.10
CA PRO A 352 14.56 2.23 10.78
C PRO A 352 15.20 1.56 12.01
N GLU A 353 15.44 2.27 13.10
CA GLU A 353 15.90 1.70 14.37
C GLU A 353 14.91 0.70 14.98
N ARG A 354 13.62 0.76 14.58
CA ARG A 354 12.56 -0.14 15.02
C ARG A 354 12.54 -1.49 14.27
N LEU A 355 13.28 -1.60 13.17
CA LEU A 355 13.30 -2.81 12.36
C LEU A 355 14.15 -3.93 12.96
N LYS A 356 15.02 -3.62 13.92
CA LYS A 356 15.90 -4.59 14.58
C LYS A 356 15.35 -5.07 15.93
N PRO A 357 15.65 -6.32 16.33
CA PRO A 357 16.41 -7.34 15.62
C PRO A 357 15.67 -7.94 14.42
N LEU A 358 16.44 -8.49 13.45
CA LEU A 358 15.90 -9.18 12.30
C LEU A 358 15.75 -10.67 12.57
N TYR A 359 14.71 -11.27 12.01
CA TYR A 359 14.43 -12.70 12.07
C TYR A 359 14.38 -13.27 10.66
N ILE A 360 14.78 -14.53 10.51
CA ILE A 360 14.76 -15.25 9.23
C ILE A 360 13.77 -16.41 9.32
N ARG A 361 12.92 -16.54 8.31
CA ARG A 361 12.04 -17.69 8.14
C ARG A 361 12.11 -18.25 6.72
N PRO A 362 11.78 -19.54 6.52
CA PRO A 362 11.54 -20.07 5.19
C PRO A 362 10.43 -19.27 4.47
N ALA A 363 10.55 -19.16 3.15
CA ALA A 363 9.47 -18.60 2.33
C ALA A 363 8.29 -19.58 2.29
N LEU A 364 7.09 -19.02 2.26
CA LEU A 364 5.82 -19.74 2.15
C LEU A 364 5.21 -19.53 0.76
N SER A 365 4.32 -20.41 0.33
CA SER A 365 3.59 -20.23 -0.93
C SER A 365 2.83 -18.90 -1.00
N SER A 366 2.37 -18.39 0.15
CA SER A 366 1.73 -17.07 0.28
C SER A 366 2.66 -15.89 0.02
N ASP A 367 3.98 -16.07 0.07
CA ASP A 367 4.95 -15.00 -0.19
C ASP A 367 5.16 -14.70 -1.68
N VAL A 368 4.50 -15.43 -2.57
CA VAL A 368 4.68 -15.31 -4.03
C VAL A 368 4.55 -13.87 -4.53
N PHE A 369 3.55 -13.12 -4.05
CA PHE A 369 3.34 -11.72 -4.47
C PHE A 369 4.37 -10.77 -3.84
N LEU A 370 4.79 -11.02 -2.60
CA LEU A 370 5.86 -10.29 -1.94
C LEU A 370 7.18 -10.41 -2.73
N TRP A 371 7.56 -11.64 -3.09
CA TRP A 371 8.74 -11.91 -3.91
C TRP A 371 8.62 -11.32 -5.32
N PHE A 372 7.40 -11.33 -5.89
CA PHE A 372 7.10 -10.72 -7.17
C PHE A 372 7.39 -9.20 -7.17
N HIS A 373 6.94 -8.48 -6.12
CA HIS A 373 7.23 -7.06 -5.95
C HIS A 373 8.73 -6.79 -5.84
N TRP A 374 9.43 -7.52 -4.99
CA TRP A 374 10.88 -7.35 -4.82
C TRP A 374 11.68 -7.70 -6.07
N ALA A 375 11.25 -8.72 -6.81
CA ALA A 375 11.90 -9.13 -8.05
C ALA A 375 11.69 -8.12 -9.18
N ASN A 376 10.54 -7.42 -9.23
CA ASN A 376 10.20 -6.45 -10.26
C ASN A 376 10.50 -4.99 -9.85
N ASP A 377 11.01 -4.76 -8.65
CA ASP A 377 11.50 -3.44 -8.30
C ASP A 377 12.58 -2.97 -9.30
N LEU A 378 12.49 -1.71 -9.73
CA LEU A 378 13.33 -1.15 -10.78
C LEU A 378 14.82 -1.34 -10.51
N ALA A 379 15.27 -1.02 -9.30
CA ALA A 379 16.68 -1.15 -8.93
C ALA A 379 17.10 -2.63 -8.86
N SER A 380 16.21 -3.52 -8.42
CA SER A 380 16.45 -4.97 -8.43
C SER A 380 16.58 -5.50 -9.87
N ARG A 381 15.73 -5.03 -10.81
CA ARG A 381 15.85 -5.39 -12.23
C ARG A 381 17.15 -4.88 -12.85
N GLN A 382 17.51 -3.63 -12.58
CA GLN A 382 18.79 -3.06 -13.05
C GLN A 382 20.02 -3.80 -12.51
N ALA A 383 19.96 -4.26 -11.25
CA ALA A 383 21.03 -5.04 -10.62
C ALA A 383 21.08 -6.51 -11.10
N SER A 384 20.00 -7.03 -11.66
CA SER A 384 19.92 -8.41 -12.17
C SER A 384 20.55 -8.54 -13.55
N PHE A 385 21.06 -9.73 -13.91
CA PHE A 385 21.60 -9.98 -15.26
C PHE A 385 20.55 -9.87 -16.37
N SER A 386 19.29 -10.19 -16.10
CA SER A 386 18.15 -9.85 -16.96
C SER A 386 17.44 -8.65 -16.36
N SER A 387 17.28 -7.58 -17.13
CA SER A 387 16.63 -6.33 -16.70
C SER A 387 15.14 -6.26 -17.03
N ASP A 388 14.61 -7.21 -17.81
CA ASP A 388 13.23 -7.22 -18.25
C ASP A 388 12.27 -7.46 -17.09
N THR A 389 11.08 -6.88 -17.18
CA THR A 389 9.99 -7.10 -16.21
C THR A 389 9.53 -8.56 -16.26
N ILE A 390 9.35 -9.17 -15.12
CA ILE A 390 8.88 -10.56 -15.01
C ILE A 390 7.36 -10.55 -14.93
N SER A 391 6.67 -11.33 -15.79
CA SER A 391 5.21 -11.48 -15.70
C SER A 391 4.83 -12.23 -14.42
N LEU A 392 3.63 -11.95 -13.89
CA LEU A 392 3.13 -12.61 -12.69
C LEU A 392 3.07 -14.14 -12.86
N GLU A 393 2.64 -14.61 -14.03
CA GLU A 393 2.53 -16.02 -14.35
C GLU A 393 3.89 -16.72 -14.36
N THR A 394 4.88 -16.12 -15.03
CA THR A 394 6.27 -16.62 -15.04
C THR A 394 6.83 -16.67 -13.63
N HIS A 395 6.59 -15.63 -12.82
CA HIS A 395 7.06 -15.57 -11.45
C HIS A 395 6.41 -16.63 -10.56
N LYS A 396 5.09 -16.83 -10.65
CA LYS A 396 4.37 -17.86 -9.88
C LYS A 396 4.92 -19.25 -10.16
N SER A 397 5.08 -19.59 -11.45
CA SER A 397 5.62 -20.89 -11.85
C SER A 397 7.06 -21.09 -11.33
N TRP A 398 7.92 -20.07 -11.50
CA TRP A 398 9.28 -20.09 -10.98
C TRP A 398 9.31 -20.28 -9.45
N PHE A 399 8.51 -19.49 -8.73
CA PHE A 399 8.50 -19.49 -7.26
C PHE A 399 8.04 -20.83 -6.69
N GLN A 400 6.98 -21.42 -7.25
CA GLN A 400 6.51 -22.75 -6.85
C GLN A 400 7.54 -23.85 -7.11
N ASN A 401 8.18 -23.83 -8.30
CA ASN A 401 9.25 -24.77 -8.63
C ASN A 401 10.40 -24.66 -7.64
N LYS A 402 10.80 -23.44 -7.25
CA LYS A 402 11.89 -23.21 -6.29
C LYS A 402 11.56 -23.62 -4.86
N LEU A 403 10.29 -23.45 -4.44
CA LEU A 403 9.83 -23.93 -3.13
C LEU A 403 9.84 -25.46 -3.02
N SER A 404 9.64 -26.16 -4.14
CA SER A 404 9.61 -27.62 -4.19
C SER A 404 10.99 -28.25 -4.48
N ASP A 405 11.97 -27.43 -4.87
CA ASP A 405 13.31 -27.90 -5.22
C ASP A 405 14.16 -28.10 -3.95
N PRO A 406 14.62 -29.33 -3.64
CA PRO A 406 15.42 -29.61 -2.45
C PRO A 406 16.80 -28.94 -2.43
N PHE A 407 17.24 -28.40 -3.58
CA PHE A 407 18.51 -27.69 -3.73
C PHE A 407 18.35 -26.16 -3.75
N SER A 408 17.13 -25.67 -3.44
CA SER A 408 16.80 -24.24 -3.36
C SER A 408 16.27 -23.89 -1.97
N PHE A 409 16.89 -22.94 -1.31
CA PHE A 409 16.50 -22.45 0.02
C PHE A 409 16.11 -20.99 -0.09
N LEU A 410 14.82 -20.70 0.04
CA LEU A 410 14.24 -19.38 -0.05
C LEU A 410 13.85 -18.90 1.35
N PHE A 411 14.37 -17.75 1.75
CA PHE A 411 14.10 -17.17 3.07
C PHE A 411 13.60 -15.74 2.97
N VAL A 412 12.79 -15.33 3.96
CA VAL A 412 12.33 -13.97 4.18
C VAL A 412 12.92 -13.45 5.49
N ALA A 413 13.60 -12.32 5.43
CA ALA A 413 13.98 -11.55 6.61
C ALA A 413 12.85 -10.63 7.00
N HIS A 414 12.51 -10.57 8.29
CA HIS A 414 11.42 -9.76 8.82
C HIS A 414 11.77 -9.17 10.20
N SER A 415 11.06 -8.11 10.61
CA SER A 415 11.14 -7.54 11.95
C SER A 415 10.43 -8.43 12.99
N LEU A 416 10.50 -8.05 14.26
CA LEU A 416 9.85 -8.78 15.37
C LEU A 416 8.34 -8.97 15.16
N ASP A 417 7.66 -7.98 14.63
CA ASP A 417 6.21 -7.96 14.36
C ASP A 417 5.82 -8.54 12.98
N GLY A 418 6.80 -9.12 12.29
CA GLY A 418 6.58 -9.87 11.04
C GLY A 418 6.61 -9.03 9.77
N LEU A 419 6.96 -7.71 9.84
CA LEU A 419 7.11 -6.86 8.65
C LEU A 419 8.21 -7.43 7.74
N PRO A 420 7.92 -7.83 6.50
CA PRO A 420 8.92 -8.34 5.57
C PRO A 420 9.90 -7.24 5.15
N ILE A 421 11.20 -7.55 5.19
CA ILE A 421 12.29 -6.57 4.95
C ILE A 421 13.13 -6.93 3.73
N ALA A 422 13.38 -8.22 3.53
CA ALA A 422 14.25 -8.69 2.46
C ALA A 422 13.99 -10.15 2.13
N TYR A 423 14.42 -10.57 0.95
CA TYR A 423 14.63 -11.99 0.70
C TYR A 423 16.13 -12.32 0.66
N ILE A 424 16.44 -13.54 1.00
CA ILE A 424 17.73 -14.17 0.76
C ILE A 424 17.52 -15.59 0.24
N ARG A 425 18.31 -15.98 -0.75
CA ARG A 425 18.15 -17.23 -1.48
C ARG A 425 19.48 -17.91 -1.67
N PHE A 426 19.51 -19.24 -1.47
CA PHE A 426 20.64 -20.11 -1.73
C PHE A 426 20.22 -21.19 -2.71
N GLU A 427 20.95 -21.37 -3.80
CA GLU A 427 20.61 -22.32 -4.86
C GLU A 427 21.86 -23.09 -5.30
N SER A 428 21.82 -24.43 -5.34
CA SER A 428 22.82 -25.22 -6.03
C SER A 428 22.50 -25.33 -7.51
N LYS A 429 23.49 -25.12 -8.37
CA LYS A 429 23.32 -25.30 -9.83
C LYS A 429 23.43 -26.77 -10.24
N GLU A 430 24.17 -27.58 -9.48
CA GLU A 430 24.45 -28.98 -9.78
C GLU A 430 23.73 -29.88 -8.78
N ARG A 431 22.81 -30.72 -9.27
CA ARG A 431 22.04 -31.67 -8.44
C ARG A 431 22.88 -32.78 -7.81
N LEU A 432 24.13 -32.96 -8.27
CA LEU A 432 25.10 -33.94 -7.81
C LEU A 432 26.39 -33.26 -7.32
N ASP A 433 26.30 -31.99 -6.87
CA ASP A 433 27.49 -31.25 -6.42
C ASP A 433 28.06 -31.84 -5.13
N THR A 434 29.14 -32.61 -5.26
CA THR A 434 29.92 -33.10 -4.13
C THR A 434 30.66 -31.98 -3.39
N ASN A 435 30.72 -30.77 -3.96
CA ASN A 435 31.46 -29.61 -3.44
C ASN A 435 30.60 -28.71 -2.54
N ASN A 436 29.30 -29.02 -2.33
CA ASN A 436 28.39 -28.25 -1.47
C ASN A 436 28.36 -26.75 -1.82
N THR A 437 28.31 -26.43 -3.11
CA THR A 437 28.38 -25.05 -3.60
C THR A 437 27.00 -24.45 -3.81
N PHE A 438 26.73 -23.26 -3.21
CA PHE A 438 25.47 -22.56 -3.33
C PHE A 438 25.66 -21.12 -3.81
N TYR A 439 24.86 -20.72 -4.80
CA TYR A 439 24.77 -19.35 -5.25
C TYR A 439 23.81 -18.57 -4.37
N ILE A 440 24.29 -17.44 -3.83
CA ILE A 440 23.53 -16.59 -2.93
C ILE A 440 22.99 -15.37 -3.65
N SER A 441 21.72 -15.05 -3.42
CA SER A 441 21.07 -13.83 -3.89
C SER A 441 20.32 -13.15 -2.74
N ILE A 442 20.41 -11.82 -2.68
CA ILE A 442 19.75 -11.00 -1.66
C ILE A 442 19.13 -9.76 -2.30
N ALA A 443 17.92 -9.39 -1.89
CA ALA A 443 17.36 -8.07 -2.18
C ALA A 443 16.55 -7.56 -0.98
N LEU A 444 16.77 -6.28 -0.65
CA LEU A 444 16.01 -5.56 0.35
C LEU A 444 14.80 -4.89 -0.30
N ASP A 445 13.71 -4.83 0.45
CA ASP A 445 12.59 -3.95 0.14
C ASP A 445 13.10 -2.52 -0.09
N THR A 446 12.53 -1.86 -1.09
CA THR A 446 12.96 -0.50 -1.49
C THR A 446 12.87 0.49 -0.34
N ALA A 447 11.84 0.35 0.51
CA ALA A 447 11.64 1.21 1.68
C ALA A 447 12.80 1.16 2.69
N PHE A 448 13.54 0.05 2.73
CA PHE A 448 14.55 -0.20 3.77
C PHE A 448 15.99 -0.11 3.26
N ARG A 449 16.19 0.26 2.00
CA ARG A 449 17.53 0.49 1.44
C ARG A 449 18.15 1.75 2.02
N GLY A 450 19.48 1.74 2.16
CA GLY A 450 20.22 2.87 2.72
C GLY A 450 20.25 2.96 4.25
N HIS A 451 19.55 2.08 4.96
CA HIS A 451 19.49 2.04 6.44
C HIS A 451 20.48 1.07 7.09
N GLY A 452 21.44 0.53 6.34
CA GLY A 452 22.48 -0.34 6.88
C GLY A 452 22.04 -1.78 7.19
N LEU A 453 20.82 -2.19 6.80
CA LEU A 453 20.24 -3.50 7.12
C LEU A 453 20.80 -4.66 6.29
N ALA A 454 21.39 -4.38 5.12
CA ALA A 454 21.80 -5.42 4.18
C ALA A 454 22.80 -6.42 4.78
N PHE A 455 23.73 -5.94 5.61
CA PHE A 455 24.71 -6.79 6.27
C PHE A 455 24.05 -7.71 7.30
N ASP A 456 23.15 -7.19 8.13
CA ASP A 456 22.45 -7.98 9.14
C ASP A 456 21.54 -9.04 8.49
N VAL A 457 20.88 -8.71 7.38
CA VAL A 457 20.10 -9.69 6.58
C VAL A 457 21.00 -10.80 6.03
N LEU A 458 22.14 -10.42 5.43
CA LEU A 458 23.07 -11.37 4.84
C LEU A 458 23.66 -12.31 5.90
N ASP A 459 24.14 -11.77 7.00
CA ASP A 459 24.76 -12.51 8.10
C ASP A 459 23.77 -13.45 8.78
N SER A 460 22.59 -12.93 9.16
CA SER A 460 21.51 -13.73 9.75
C SER A 460 21.00 -14.81 8.78
N GLY A 461 20.90 -14.48 7.49
CA GLY A 461 20.47 -15.42 6.46
C GLY A 461 21.46 -16.56 6.25
N ILE A 462 22.77 -16.28 6.23
CA ILE A 462 23.82 -17.31 6.15
C ILE A 462 23.79 -18.20 7.41
N SER A 463 23.72 -17.58 8.59
CA SER A 463 23.64 -18.31 9.87
C SER A 463 22.41 -19.23 9.92
N PHE A 464 21.26 -18.75 9.47
CA PHE A 464 20.03 -19.55 9.40
C PHE A 464 20.14 -20.69 8.38
N PHE A 465 20.70 -20.42 7.18
CA PHE A 465 20.93 -21.45 6.16
C PHE A 465 21.83 -22.57 6.70
N VAL A 466 22.97 -22.23 7.29
CA VAL A 466 23.93 -23.21 7.86
C VAL A 466 23.27 -24.01 8.98
N SER A 467 22.42 -23.42 9.81
CA SER A 467 21.67 -24.16 10.85
C SER A 467 20.69 -25.22 10.29
N LYS A 468 20.31 -25.11 9.03
CA LYS A 468 19.39 -26.04 8.34
C LYS A 468 20.11 -26.99 7.40
N TYR A 469 21.32 -26.64 6.99
CA TYR A 469 22.14 -27.40 6.06
C TYR A 469 23.33 -28.04 6.80
N SER A 470 23.36 -29.37 6.83
CA SER A 470 24.26 -30.16 7.73
C SER A 470 25.74 -30.16 7.32
N ASN A 471 26.08 -29.62 6.13
CA ASN A 471 27.44 -29.65 5.59
C ASN A 471 28.01 -28.25 5.45
N SER A 472 29.32 -28.08 5.62
CA SER A 472 29.99 -26.78 5.41
C SER A 472 29.90 -26.35 3.94
N PRO A 473 29.13 -25.31 3.57
CA PRO A 473 28.95 -24.91 2.19
C PRO A 473 30.02 -23.92 1.73
N THR A 474 30.28 -23.92 0.42
CA THR A 474 30.91 -22.80 -0.29
C THR A 474 29.82 -21.92 -0.88
N LEU A 475 29.76 -20.67 -0.46
CA LEU A 475 28.79 -19.69 -0.97
C LEU A 475 29.42 -18.86 -2.08
N ILE A 476 28.71 -18.71 -3.20
CA ILE A 476 29.12 -17.91 -4.36
C ILE A 476 28.14 -16.78 -4.58
N ALA A 477 28.65 -15.54 -4.66
CA ALA A 477 27.91 -14.35 -5.05
C ALA A 477 28.38 -13.91 -6.44
N GLU A 478 27.50 -14.01 -7.45
CA GLU A 478 27.74 -13.51 -8.80
C GLU A 478 27.08 -12.14 -8.97
N ILE A 479 27.88 -11.10 -9.18
CA ILE A 479 27.46 -9.69 -9.07
C ILE A 479 27.85 -8.96 -10.35
N LYS A 480 26.96 -8.13 -10.92
CA LYS A 480 27.34 -7.22 -12.03
C LYS A 480 28.51 -6.33 -11.61
N SER A 481 29.47 -6.12 -12.51
CA SER A 481 30.67 -5.31 -12.25
C SER A 481 30.38 -3.84 -11.89
N ASN A 482 29.21 -3.31 -12.26
CA ASN A 482 28.73 -1.96 -11.89
C ASN A 482 27.87 -1.91 -10.62
N ASN A 483 27.59 -3.05 -9.97
CA ASN A 483 26.80 -3.08 -8.72
C ASN A 483 27.70 -2.95 -7.49
N TYR A 484 28.26 -1.75 -7.29
CA TYR A 484 29.19 -1.47 -6.19
C TYR A 484 28.60 -1.65 -4.79
N ALA A 485 27.28 -1.50 -4.64
CA ALA A 485 26.61 -1.70 -3.36
C ALA A 485 26.70 -3.17 -2.90
N SER A 486 26.35 -4.09 -3.79
CA SER A 486 26.46 -5.54 -3.51
C SER A 486 27.93 -5.97 -3.33
N GLN A 487 28.85 -5.46 -4.14
CA GLN A 487 30.28 -5.77 -3.98
C GLN A 487 30.76 -5.40 -2.58
N ARG A 488 30.50 -4.18 -2.13
CA ARG A 488 30.86 -3.72 -0.77
C ARG A 488 30.22 -4.57 0.33
N LEU A 489 28.98 -4.98 0.15
CA LEU A 489 28.25 -5.82 1.10
C LEU A 489 28.95 -7.18 1.26
N PHE A 490 29.20 -7.87 0.16
CA PHE A 490 29.79 -9.21 0.19
C PHE A 490 31.26 -9.19 0.66
N TYR A 491 32.06 -8.20 0.26
CA TYR A 491 33.41 -8.02 0.81
C TYR A 491 33.41 -7.80 2.32
N LYS A 492 32.49 -6.94 2.81
CA LYS A 492 32.31 -6.72 4.27
C LYS A 492 31.92 -8.01 4.99
N ALA A 493 31.18 -8.91 4.33
CA ALA A 493 30.78 -10.21 4.87
C ALA A 493 31.89 -11.27 4.77
N GLY A 494 33.10 -10.93 4.32
CA GLY A 494 34.26 -11.83 4.26
C GLY A 494 34.30 -12.71 3.01
N PHE A 495 33.57 -12.34 1.94
CA PHE A 495 33.72 -13.00 0.66
C PHE A 495 35.00 -12.50 -0.04
N VAL A 496 35.66 -13.38 -0.76
CA VAL A 496 36.91 -13.11 -1.52
C VAL A 496 36.68 -13.31 -3.02
N SER A 497 37.42 -12.58 -3.85
CA SER A 497 37.31 -12.69 -5.32
C SER A 497 37.71 -14.05 -5.80
N THR A 498 36.94 -14.58 -6.76
CA THR A 498 37.24 -15.82 -7.48
C THR A 498 36.98 -15.63 -8.98
N THR A 499 37.27 -16.61 -9.80
CA THR A 499 37.09 -16.51 -11.25
C THR A 499 35.64 -16.27 -11.64
N PRO A 500 35.33 -15.23 -12.43
CA PRO A 500 33.98 -14.98 -12.89
C PRO A 500 33.50 -16.06 -13.88
N GLU A 501 32.25 -16.48 -13.75
CA GLU A 501 31.62 -17.42 -14.70
C GLU A 501 31.07 -16.71 -15.94
N ARG A 502 30.79 -15.38 -15.84
CA ARG A 502 30.20 -14.59 -16.92
C ARG A 502 31.01 -13.33 -17.22
N PRO A 503 31.11 -12.93 -18.51
CA PRO A 503 31.67 -11.63 -18.85
C PRO A 503 30.90 -10.49 -18.17
N GLY A 504 31.62 -9.50 -17.64
CA GLY A 504 31.02 -8.34 -16.98
C GLY A 504 30.44 -8.61 -15.58
N SER A 505 30.73 -9.78 -15.00
CA SER A 505 30.43 -10.10 -13.60
C SER A 505 31.68 -10.08 -12.73
N LEU A 506 31.48 -9.90 -11.43
CA LEU A 506 32.43 -10.21 -10.36
C LEU A 506 31.89 -11.44 -9.62
N CYS A 507 32.74 -12.43 -9.43
CA CYS A 507 32.40 -13.60 -8.64
C CYS A 507 33.16 -13.55 -7.30
N LEU A 508 32.41 -13.68 -6.23
CA LEU A 508 32.91 -13.68 -4.86
C LEU A 508 32.54 -14.99 -4.18
N SER A 509 33.45 -15.60 -3.41
CA SER A 509 33.18 -16.83 -2.68
C SER A 509 33.53 -16.72 -1.20
N LYS A 510 32.83 -17.52 -0.39
CA LYS A 510 33.11 -17.69 1.04
C LYS A 510 32.83 -19.13 1.45
N PHE A 511 33.83 -19.79 2.02
CA PHE A 511 33.61 -21.06 2.71
C PHE A 511 33.06 -20.80 4.10
N VAL A 512 31.98 -21.49 4.49
CA VAL A 512 31.37 -21.36 5.80
C VAL A 512 31.54 -22.66 6.57
N GLN A 513 32.35 -22.61 7.60
CA GLN A 513 32.59 -23.76 8.49
C GLN A 513 31.41 -23.86 9.47
N ILE A 514 30.89 -25.10 9.66
CA ILE A 514 29.85 -25.42 10.63
C ILE A 514 30.48 -25.72 11.98
#